data_06b3caf23b830e458be9b2864e4ccdd8
#
_entry.id   06b3caf23b830e458be9b2864e4ccdd8
#
_cell.length_a   1.000
_cell.length_b   1.000
_cell.length_c   1.000
_cell.angle_alpha   90.00
_cell.angle_beta   90.00
_cell.angle_gamma   90.00
#
_symmetry.space_group_name_H-M   'P 1'
#
loop_
_entity.id
_entity.type
_entity.pdbx_description
1 polymer ?
#
loop_
_entity_poly.entity_id
_entity_poly.type
_entity_poly.pdbx_seq_one_letter_code
_entity_poly.pdbx_strand_id
1 'polypeptide(L)'
;MIADTERVELGRETLARFDADDLPAGADLFARRSARQKALSPAGPDDDHAIARLQRLADVLERLESLLPAQSRTDFSASPAFRWRKRRYLGIEQGELQPVLRPALIPFDDLKHVDDQKEAIRQNTERFVRRLPANNALLTGARGTGKSSLIRACLHEFSARGLRLIEVDKRDLIDIADIVDIIAKRAEHFIIFCDDLSFDTNEAGYKELKAALDGSIAGTADNVLIYASSNRRHLMPELMRDNLST
;
A
#
# COMPACT_ATOMS: atom_id res chain seq x y z
N MET A 1 17.49 -16.10 -9.70
CA MET A 1 16.44 -17.05 -9.25
C MET A 1 17.10 -18.39 -8.93
N ILE A 2 18.09 -18.41 -8.00
CA ILE A 2 18.82 -19.61 -7.53
C ILE A 2 19.23 -19.47 -6.04
N ALA A 3 18.81 -18.40 -5.32
CA ALA A 3 19.27 -18.15 -3.96
C ALA A 3 18.31 -18.61 -2.84
N ASP A 4 17.07 -18.97 -3.14
CA ASP A 4 16.07 -19.31 -2.10
C ASP A 4 15.89 -20.80 -1.85
N THR A 5 16.40 -21.66 -2.72
CA THR A 5 16.26 -23.13 -2.55
C THR A 5 17.33 -23.72 -1.62
N GLU A 6 18.52 -23.13 -1.57
CA GLU A 6 19.60 -23.62 -0.69
C GLU A 6 19.39 -23.32 0.82
N ARG A 7 18.66 -22.26 1.17
CA ARG A 7 18.39 -21.94 2.59
C ARG A 7 17.37 -22.85 3.28
N VAL A 8 16.50 -23.49 2.50
CA VAL A 8 15.48 -24.41 3.05
C VAL A 8 16.06 -25.80 3.27
N GLU A 9 17.05 -26.22 2.48
CA GLU A 9 17.72 -27.52 2.65
C GLU A 9 18.69 -27.53 3.83
N LEU A 10 19.41 -26.46 4.11
CA LEU A 10 20.29 -26.35 5.28
C LEU A 10 19.54 -26.49 6.62
N GLY A 11 18.28 -26.06 6.69
CA GLY A 11 17.43 -26.23 7.88
C GLY A 11 16.97 -27.67 8.13
N ARG A 12 16.87 -28.48 7.08
CA ARG A 12 16.46 -29.89 7.19
C ARG A 12 17.62 -30.83 7.49
N GLU A 13 18.80 -30.56 6.98
CA GLU A 13 19.99 -31.37 7.26
C GLU A 13 20.48 -31.22 8.70
N THR A 14 20.28 -30.05 9.33
CA THR A 14 20.68 -29.84 10.73
C THR A 14 19.78 -30.60 11.71
N LEU A 15 18.52 -30.89 11.35
CA LEU A 15 17.59 -31.69 12.15
C LEU A 15 17.73 -33.20 11.93
N ALA A 16 18.30 -33.64 10.82
CA ALA A 16 18.51 -35.06 10.51
C ALA A 16 19.78 -35.65 11.16
N ARG A 17 20.66 -34.83 11.73
CA ARG A 17 21.93 -35.26 12.33
C ARG A 17 21.85 -35.74 13.80
N PHE A 18 20.67 -35.88 14.37
CA PHE A 18 20.47 -36.48 15.69
C PHE A 18 19.62 -37.75 15.62
N ASP A 19 19.90 -38.60 14.65
CA ASP A 19 19.32 -39.94 14.68
C ASP A 19 20.14 -40.83 15.61
N ALA A 20 19.44 -41.56 16.49
CA ALA A 20 20.05 -42.40 17.55
C ALA A 20 20.90 -43.58 17.04
N ASP A 21 21.05 -43.71 15.71
CA ASP A 21 21.78 -44.78 15.04
C ASP A 21 23.24 -44.44 14.71
N ASP A 22 23.68 -43.19 14.91
CA ASP A 22 25.06 -42.74 14.65
C ASP A 22 26.05 -42.94 15.81
N LEU A 23 25.68 -43.75 16.84
CA LEU A 23 26.58 -44.10 17.88
C LEU A 23 27.45 -45.33 17.46
N PRO A 24 28.80 -45.29 17.67
CA PRO A 24 29.70 -46.34 17.24
C PRO A 24 29.31 -47.71 17.85
N ALA A 25 29.43 -48.74 17.02
CA ALA A 25 29.14 -50.12 17.39
C ALA A 25 30.02 -50.58 18.61
N GLY A 26 29.45 -50.51 19.82
CA GLY A 26 30.12 -50.81 21.08
C GLY A 26 29.57 -50.03 22.28
N ALA A 27 28.68 -49.07 22.05
CA ALA A 27 28.02 -48.39 23.17
C ALA A 27 26.98 -49.29 23.81
N ASP A 28 27.11 -49.44 25.12
CA ASP A 28 26.29 -50.32 25.99
C ASP A 28 24.78 -50.04 25.74
N LEU A 29 24.02 -51.11 25.58
CA LEU A 29 22.57 -51.08 25.42
C LEU A 29 21.86 -50.30 26.56
N PHE A 30 22.48 -50.23 27.70
CA PHE A 30 22.01 -49.45 28.86
C PHE A 30 22.10 -47.94 28.62
N ALA A 31 23.16 -47.46 27.97
CA ALA A 31 23.32 -46.03 27.61
C ALA A 31 22.30 -45.61 26.59
N ARG A 32 21.98 -46.45 25.61
CA ARG A 32 20.93 -46.19 24.59
C ARG A 32 19.53 -46.12 25.20
N ARG A 33 19.23 -46.99 26.16
CA ARG A 33 17.97 -47.02 26.89
C ARG A 33 17.80 -45.79 27.80
N SER A 34 18.89 -45.38 28.48
CA SER A 34 18.92 -44.20 29.33
C SER A 34 18.77 -42.90 28.56
N ALA A 35 19.41 -42.77 27.37
CA ALA A 35 19.27 -41.63 26.52
C ALA A 35 17.85 -41.52 25.94
N ARG A 36 17.25 -42.65 25.53
CA ARG A 36 15.86 -42.69 25.04
C ARG A 36 14.82 -42.42 26.13
N GLN A 37 15.11 -42.82 27.35
CA GLN A 37 14.25 -42.59 28.52
C GLN A 37 14.36 -41.14 29.04
N LYS A 38 15.54 -40.51 28.86
CA LYS A 38 15.75 -39.10 29.19
C LYS A 38 15.08 -38.15 28.17
N ALA A 39 14.97 -38.60 26.91
CA ALA A 39 14.20 -37.86 25.84
C ALA A 39 12.68 -38.00 26.02
N LEU A 40 12.22 -38.96 26.85
CA LEU A 40 10.81 -39.21 27.15
C LEU A 40 10.46 -38.89 28.62
N SER A 41 11.36 -38.23 29.35
CA SER A 41 11.02 -37.75 30.69
C SER A 41 9.93 -36.68 30.57
N PRO A 42 8.85 -36.79 31.36
CA PRO A 42 7.87 -35.70 31.42
C PRO A 42 8.60 -34.41 31.82
N ALA A 43 8.19 -33.31 31.24
CA ALA A 43 8.70 -31.99 31.52
C ALA A 43 8.82 -31.81 33.06
N GLY A 44 9.97 -31.35 33.50
CA GLY A 44 10.19 -31.08 34.92
C GLY A 44 9.34 -29.92 35.41
N PRO A 45 9.15 -29.74 36.71
CA PRO A 45 8.34 -28.61 37.24
C PRO A 45 8.84 -27.25 36.79
N ASP A 46 10.11 -27.11 36.42
CA ASP A 46 10.66 -25.89 35.83
C ASP A 46 10.20 -25.68 34.37
N ASP A 47 10.02 -26.77 33.61
CA ASP A 47 9.50 -26.71 32.24
C ASP A 47 8.00 -26.37 32.22
N ASP A 48 7.21 -26.88 33.20
CA ASP A 48 5.81 -26.52 33.33
C ASP A 48 5.63 -25.04 33.67
N HIS A 49 6.50 -24.48 34.49
CA HIS A 49 6.51 -23.02 34.74
C HIS A 49 6.92 -22.21 33.55
N ALA A 50 7.85 -22.68 32.72
CA ALA A 50 8.25 -22.03 31.48
C ALA A 50 7.10 -22.06 30.45
N ILE A 51 6.44 -23.21 30.29
CA ILE A 51 5.28 -23.37 29.41
C ILE A 51 4.14 -22.45 29.85
N ALA A 52 3.83 -22.40 31.15
CA ALA A 52 2.80 -21.52 31.68
C ALA A 52 3.10 -20.02 31.43
N ARG A 53 4.40 -19.63 31.52
CA ARG A 53 4.82 -18.25 31.18
C ARG A 53 4.67 -17.95 29.71
N LEU A 54 5.03 -18.86 28.82
CA LEU A 54 4.86 -18.71 27.36
C LEU A 54 3.39 -18.61 26.97
N GLN A 55 2.51 -19.42 27.59
CA GLN A 55 1.07 -19.33 27.38
C GLN A 55 0.52 -17.98 27.81
N ARG A 56 0.90 -17.48 29.00
CA ARG A 56 0.49 -16.14 29.45
C ARG A 56 0.98 -15.03 28.51
N LEU A 57 2.20 -15.17 27.99
CA LEU A 57 2.74 -14.22 27.02
C LEU A 57 1.96 -14.26 25.72
N ALA A 58 1.61 -15.45 25.22
CA ALA A 58 0.77 -15.63 24.04
C ALA A 58 -0.61 -14.99 24.24
N ASP A 59 -1.27 -15.24 25.39
CA ASP A 59 -2.56 -14.62 25.74
C ASP A 59 -2.49 -13.09 25.77
N VAL A 60 -1.39 -12.54 26.30
CA VAL A 60 -1.16 -11.08 26.33
C VAL A 60 -0.94 -10.54 24.93
N LEU A 61 -0.18 -11.24 24.08
CA LEU A 61 0.05 -10.85 22.69
C LEU A 61 -1.26 -10.90 21.88
N GLU A 62 -2.08 -11.93 22.02
CA GLU A 62 -3.40 -12.02 21.37
C GLU A 62 -4.33 -10.86 21.81
N ARG A 63 -4.30 -10.52 23.11
CA ARG A 63 -5.04 -9.35 23.61
C ARG A 63 -4.51 -8.04 23.05
N LEU A 64 -3.19 -7.90 22.95
CA LEU A 64 -2.56 -6.73 22.33
C LEU A 64 -2.88 -6.66 20.84
N GLU A 65 -2.83 -7.79 20.12
CA GLU A 65 -3.23 -7.87 18.72
C GLU A 65 -4.71 -7.47 18.50
N SER A 66 -5.59 -7.85 19.45
CA SER A 66 -7.01 -7.45 19.39
C SER A 66 -7.24 -5.96 19.68
N LEU A 67 -6.30 -5.30 20.38
CA LEU A 67 -6.33 -3.87 20.68
C LEU A 67 -5.60 -3.05 19.61
N LEU A 68 -4.68 -3.67 18.86
CA LEU A 68 -4.09 -3.04 17.69
C LEU A 68 -5.15 -2.98 16.60
N PRO A 69 -5.30 -1.86 15.91
CA PRO A 69 -6.12 -1.83 14.72
C PRO A 69 -5.61 -2.95 13.83
N ALA A 70 -6.48 -3.86 13.43
CA ALA A 70 -6.15 -4.86 12.43
C ALA A 70 -5.46 -4.10 11.31
N GLN A 71 -4.21 -4.45 11.01
CA GLN A 71 -3.60 -3.97 9.77
C GLN A 71 -4.53 -4.49 8.69
N SER A 72 -5.51 -3.68 8.35
CA SER A 72 -6.56 -4.04 7.42
C SER A 72 -5.84 -4.24 6.09
N ARG A 73 -5.58 -5.49 5.75
CA ARG A 73 -5.18 -5.83 4.39
C ARG A 73 -6.32 -5.36 3.53
N THR A 74 -6.16 -4.16 2.97
CA THR A 74 -7.18 -3.56 2.11
C THR A 74 -7.49 -4.57 1.01
N ASP A 75 -8.75 -5.01 0.96
CA ASP A 75 -9.22 -5.85 -0.13
C ASP A 75 -9.54 -4.96 -1.34
N PHE A 76 -8.60 -4.91 -2.28
CA PHE A 76 -8.77 -4.13 -3.51
C PHE A 76 -9.76 -4.73 -4.50
N SER A 77 -10.33 -5.90 -4.22
CA SER A 77 -11.43 -6.48 -4.99
C SER A 77 -12.80 -5.93 -4.56
N ALA A 78 -12.92 -5.43 -3.34
CA ALA A 78 -14.19 -4.96 -2.76
C ALA A 78 -14.77 -3.73 -3.47
N SER A 79 -13.93 -2.90 -4.09
CA SER A 79 -14.35 -1.70 -4.83
C SER A 79 -13.28 -1.29 -5.86
N PRO A 80 -13.65 -0.64 -6.97
CA PRO A 80 -12.69 0.03 -7.84
C PRO A 80 -12.17 1.36 -7.27
N ALA A 81 -12.84 1.94 -6.25
CA ALA A 81 -12.44 3.21 -5.64
C ALA A 81 -12.26 3.08 -4.14
N PHE A 82 -11.26 3.77 -3.63
CA PHE A 82 -10.91 3.85 -2.21
C PHE A 82 -10.73 5.31 -1.81
N ARG A 83 -10.83 5.57 -0.51
CA ARG A 83 -10.54 6.87 0.06
C ARG A 83 -9.56 6.72 1.20
N TRP A 84 -8.53 7.55 1.21
CA TRP A 84 -7.63 7.65 2.34
C TRP A 84 -8.34 8.34 3.50
N ARG A 85 -8.25 7.72 4.69
CA ARG A 85 -8.83 8.26 5.93
C ARG A 85 -7.87 8.05 7.07
N LYS A 86 -7.71 9.09 7.89
CA LYS A 86 -7.02 9.00 9.18
C LYS A 86 -8.03 8.67 10.28
N ARG A 87 -7.70 7.67 11.07
CA ARG A 87 -8.42 7.32 12.29
C ARG A 87 -7.49 7.39 13.48
N ARG A 88 -8.02 7.76 14.62
CA ARG A 88 -7.28 7.81 15.86
C ARG A 88 -7.62 6.57 16.69
N TYR A 89 -6.61 5.71 16.88
CA TYR A 89 -6.70 4.54 17.74
C TYR A 89 -5.76 4.74 18.94
N LEU A 90 -6.29 4.70 20.16
CA LEU A 90 -5.52 4.86 21.40
C LEU A 90 -4.59 6.10 21.40
N GLY A 91 -5.02 7.18 20.75
CA GLY A 91 -4.23 8.42 20.65
C GLY A 91 -3.27 8.47 19.45
N ILE A 92 -3.06 7.38 18.73
CA ILE A 92 -2.20 7.29 17.55
C ILE A 92 -3.06 7.48 16.29
N GLU A 93 -2.64 8.38 15.42
CA GLU A 93 -3.27 8.54 14.09
C GLU A 93 -2.74 7.47 13.15
N GLN A 94 -3.66 6.75 12.53
CA GLN A 94 -3.35 5.74 11.52
C GLN A 94 -4.17 5.98 10.27
N GLY A 95 -3.51 5.97 9.12
CA GLY A 95 -4.15 6.06 7.82
C GLY A 95 -4.64 4.70 7.35
N GLU A 96 -5.81 4.66 6.71
CA GLU A 96 -6.38 3.46 6.12
C GLU A 96 -7.04 3.76 4.78
N LEU A 97 -7.05 2.77 3.88
CA LEU A 97 -7.76 2.82 2.61
C LEU A 97 -9.16 2.22 2.80
N GLN A 98 -10.19 3.07 2.78
CA GLN A 98 -11.58 2.65 2.90
C GLN A 98 -12.19 2.45 1.51
N PRO A 99 -12.85 1.30 1.23
CA PRO A 99 -13.55 1.11 -0.04
C PRO A 99 -14.75 2.04 -0.15
N VAL A 100 -14.92 2.65 -1.32
CA VAL A 100 -16.11 3.44 -1.67
C VAL A 100 -17.15 2.49 -2.25
N LEU A 101 -18.18 2.17 -1.47
CA LEU A 101 -19.17 1.14 -1.84
C LEU A 101 -19.95 1.47 -3.12
N ARG A 102 -20.16 2.73 -3.43
CA ARG A 102 -20.87 3.20 -4.63
C ARG A 102 -20.07 4.34 -5.27
N PRO A 103 -19.00 4.05 -5.98
CA PRO A 103 -18.25 5.09 -6.67
C PRO A 103 -19.11 5.69 -7.79
N ALA A 104 -19.04 7.01 -7.94
CA ALA A 104 -19.70 7.70 -9.04
C ALA A 104 -18.92 7.43 -10.33
N LEU A 105 -19.30 6.38 -11.05
CA LEU A 105 -18.75 6.02 -12.34
C LEU A 105 -19.51 6.76 -13.44
N ILE A 106 -18.78 7.34 -14.37
CA ILE A 106 -19.31 8.13 -15.49
C ILE A 106 -18.69 7.59 -16.77
N PRO A 107 -19.46 7.16 -17.79
CA PRO A 107 -18.89 6.80 -19.07
C PRO A 107 -18.32 8.03 -19.78
N PHE A 108 -17.25 7.85 -20.57
CA PHE A 108 -16.67 8.95 -21.36
C PHE A 108 -17.68 9.58 -22.33
N ASP A 109 -18.64 8.82 -22.81
CA ASP A 109 -19.67 9.30 -23.74
C ASP A 109 -20.62 10.34 -23.15
N ASP A 110 -20.75 10.38 -21.82
CA ASP A 110 -21.55 11.38 -21.11
C ASP A 110 -20.84 12.74 -20.99
N LEU A 111 -19.54 12.77 -21.23
CA LEU A 111 -18.75 14.00 -21.18
C LEU A 111 -18.75 14.68 -22.54
N LYS A 112 -19.31 15.88 -22.60
CA LYS A 112 -19.44 16.67 -23.85
C LYS A 112 -18.47 17.84 -23.83
N HIS A 113 -18.05 18.26 -25.03
CA HIS A 113 -17.23 19.46 -25.26
C HIS A 113 -15.83 19.43 -24.62
N VAL A 114 -15.28 18.23 -24.37
CA VAL A 114 -13.95 18.00 -23.80
C VAL A 114 -13.23 16.86 -24.52
N ASP A 115 -13.38 16.75 -25.81
CA ASP A 115 -12.94 15.60 -26.61
C ASP A 115 -11.41 15.43 -26.61
N ASP A 116 -10.65 16.51 -26.75
CA ASP A 116 -9.19 16.47 -26.69
C ASP A 116 -8.69 16.04 -25.32
N GLN A 117 -9.31 16.55 -24.25
CA GLN A 117 -8.97 16.20 -22.88
C GLN A 117 -9.33 14.73 -22.57
N LYS A 118 -10.48 14.27 -23.09
CA LYS A 118 -10.89 12.85 -22.98
C LYS A 118 -9.85 11.94 -23.61
N GLU A 119 -9.49 12.24 -24.86
CA GLU A 119 -8.54 11.40 -25.59
C GLU A 119 -7.18 11.38 -24.91
N ALA A 120 -6.65 12.53 -24.49
CA ALA A 120 -5.37 12.64 -23.82
C ALA A 120 -5.32 11.82 -22.51
N ILE A 121 -6.32 11.99 -21.62
CA ILE A 121 -6.33 11.29 -20.32
C ILE A 121 -6.61 9.78 -20.49
N ARG A 122 -7.48 9.42 -21.44
CA ARG A 122 -7.81 8.05 -21.78
C ARG A 122 -6.60 7.30 -22.29
N GLN A 123 -5.87 7.86 -23.27
CA GLN A 123 -4.64 7.26 -23.81
C GLN A 123 -3.57 7.12 -22.74
N ASN A 124 -3.36 8.13 -21.90
CA ASN A 124 -2.40 8.07 -20.81
C ASN A 124 -2.75 6.94 -19.82
N THR A 125 -4.03 6.84 -19.43
CA THR A 125 -4.52 5.78 -18.52
C THR A 125 -4.46 4.40 -19.17
N GLU A 126 -4.77 4.28 -20.46
CA GLU A 126 -4.65 3.01 -21.19
C GLU A 126 -3.20 2.52 -21.23
N ARG A 127 -2.25 3.40 -21.54
CA ARG A 127 -0.81 3.09 -21.51
C ARG A 127 -0.40 2.57 -20.14
N PHE A 128 -0.83 3.25 -19.09
CA PHE A 128 -0.56 2.86 -17.71
C PHE A 128 -1.05 1.46 -17.37
N VAL A 129 -2.32 1.17 -17.65
CA VAL A 129 -2.92 -0.16 -17.40
C VAL A 129 -2.24 -1.26 -18.23
N ARG A 130 -1.65 -0.91 -19.38
CA ARG A 130 -0.86 -1.81 -20.23
C ARG A 130 0.61 -1.91 -19.79
N ARG A 131 0.99 -1.30 -18.67
CA ARG A 131 2.38 -1.21 -18.17
C ARG A 131 3.34 -0.56 -19.16
N LEU A 132 2.85 0.37 -19.96
CA LEU A 132 3.64 1.21 -20.84
C LEU A 132 3.94 2.54 -20.13
N PRO A 133 4.99 3.27 -20.53
CA PRO A 133 5.29 4.57 -19.96
C PRO A 133 4.08 5.51 -20.00
N ALA A 134 3.70 6.05 -18.85
CA ALA A 134 2.60 6.97 -18.64
C ALA A 134 3.02 8.06 -17.65
N ASN A 135 2.30 9.18 -17.65
CA ASN A 135 2.67 10.35 -16.86
C ASN A 135 1.62 10.68 -15.79
N ASN A 136 2.06 11.29 -14.70
CA ASN A 136 1.19 12.00 -13.80
C ASN A 136 0.43 13.11 -14.55
N ALA A 137 -0.78 13.46 -14.11
CA ALA A 137 -1.59 14.45 -14.81
C ALA A 137 -2.16 15.50 -13.86
N LEU A 138 -2.07 16.76 -14.27
CA LEU A 138 -2.73 17.89 -13.63
C LEU A 138 -3.78 18.47 -14.57
N LEU A 139 -5.06 18.38 -14.18
CA LEU A 139 -6.19 18.92 -14.91
C LEU A 139 -6.53 20.30 -14.37
N THR A 140 -6.32 21.35 -15.16
CA THR A 140 -6.63 22.73 -14.78
C THR A 140 -7.84 23.27 -15.53
N GLY A 141 -8.59 24.18 -14.93
CA GLY A 141 -9.74 24.83 -15.56
C GLY A 141 -10.81 25.26 -14.57
N ALA A 142 -11.79 26.03 -15.01
CA ALA A 142 -12.85 26.54 -14.16
C ALA A 142 -13.64 25.42 -13.45
N ARG A 143 -14.30 25.76 -12.34
CA ARG A 143 -15.19 24.83 -11.65
C ARG A 143 -16.32 24.38 -12.59
N GLY A 144 -16.70 23.11 -12.52
CA GLY A 144 -17.79 22.56 -13.34
C GLY A 144 -17.40 22.16 -14.77
N THR A 145 -16.13 22.28 -15.19
CA THR A 145 -15.68 21.91 -16.54
C THR A 145 -15.43 20.40 -16.72
N GLY A 146 -15.81 19.55 -15.78
CA GLY A 146 -15.72 18.09 -15.92
C GLY A 146 -14.36 17.45 -15.55
N LYS A 147 -13.42 18.17 -14.94
CA LYS A 147 -12.08 17.65 -14.58
C LYS A 147 -12.15 16.36 -13.76
N SER A 148 -12.85 16.37 -12.64
CA SER A 148 -13.01 15.19 -11.77
C SER A 148 -13.87 14.11 -12.46
N SER A 149 -14.76 14.49 -13.36
CA SER A 149 -15.56 13.55 -14.16
C SER A 149 -14.71 12.78 -15.16
N LEU A 150 -13.70 13.42 -15.78
CA LEU A 150 -12.74 12.74 -16.66
C LEU A 150 -11.98 11.63 -15.94
N ILE A 151 -11.55 11.88 -14.69
CA ILE A 151 -10.84 10.88 -13.90
C ILE A 151 -11.77 9.72 -13.51
N ARG A 152 -13.02 10.01 -13.16
CA ARG A 152 -14.04 8.98 -12.89
C ARG A 152 -14.40 8.17 -14.12
N ALA A 153 -14.32 8.77 -15.32
CA ALA A 153 -14.50 8.06 -16.57
C ALA A 153 -13.35 7.10 -16.86
N CYS A 154 -12.10 7.47 -16.54
CA CYS A 154 -10.98 6.53 -16.60
C CYS A 154 -11.24 5.33 -15.69
N LEU A 155 -11.71 5.55 -14.45
CA LEU A 155 -12.03 4.45 -13.55
C LEU A 155 -13.14 3.56 -14.11
N HIS A 156 -14.20 4.15 -14.68
CA HIS A 156 -15.29 3.41 -15.29
C HIS A 156 -14.78 2.47 -16.40
N GLU A 157 -13.94 2.97 -17.30
CA GLU A 157 -13.46 2.21 -18.46
C GLU A 157 -12.42 1.15 -18.08
N PHE A 158 -11.51 1.45 -17.12
CA PHE A 158 -10.35 0.62 -16.88
C PHE A 158 -10.41 -0.21 -15.59
N SER A 159 -11.44 -0.08 -14.75
CA SER A 159 -11.54 -0.81 -13.48
C SER A 159 -11.56 -2.34 -13.67
N ALA A 160 -12.21 -2.83 -14.72
CA ALA A 160 -12.24 -4.26 -15.09
C ALA A 160 -10.83 -4.77 -15.51
N ARG A 161 -9.93 -3.87 -15.91
CA ARG A 161 -8.54 -4.17 -16.27
C ARG A 161 -7.58 -3.99 -15.09
N GLY A 162 -8.09 -3.90 -13.87
CA GLY A 162 -7.30 -3.82 -12.65
C GLY A 162 -6.96 -2.39 -12.20
N LEU A 163 -7.55 -1.34 -12.80
CA LEU A 163 -7.39 0.03 -12.32
C LEU A 163 -8.14 0.23 -11.01
N ARG A 164 -7.51 0.89 -10.06
CA ARG A 164 -8.07 1.34 -8.80
C ARG A 164 -7.83 2.83 -8.60
N LEU A 165 -8.80 3.53 -8.03
CA LEU A 165 -8.70 4.95 -7.70
C LEU A 165 -8.60 5.13 -6.19
N ILE A 166 -7.66 5.94 -5.72
CA ILE A 166 -7.53 6.34 -4.32
C ILE A 166 -7.75 7.83 -4.22
N GLU A 167 -8.89 8.23 -3.65
CA GLU A 167 -9.15 9.65 -3.36
C GLU A 167 -8.37 10.07 -2.10
N VAL A 168 -7.60 11.15 -2.23
CA VAL A 168 -6.83 11.74 -1.12
C VAL A 168 -7.26 13.19 -0.95
N ASP A 169 -7.68 13.54 0.26
CA ASP A 169 -8.01 14.93 0.63
C ASP A 169 -6.72 15.77 0.64
N LYS A 170 -6.83 17.04 0.27
CA LYS A 170 -5.71 18.00 0.27
C LYS A 170 -4.90 17.98 1.59
N ARG A 171 -5.58 17.83 2.72
CA ARG A 171 -4.95 17.80 4.05
C ARG A 171 -4.09 16.57 4.30
N ASP A 172 -4.35 15.51 3.57
CA ASP A 172 -3.71 14.20 3.73
C ASP A 172 -2.63 13.96 2.65
N LEU A 173 -2.27 14.98 1.85
CA LEU A 173 -1.23 14.88 0.83
C LEU A 173 0.15 14.55 1.41
N ILE A 174 0.38 14.90 2.66
CA ILE A 174 1.59 14.54 3.40
C ILE A 174 1.78 13.03 3.53
N ASP A 175 0.70 12.26 3.45
CA ASP A 175 0.71 10.80 3.59
C ASP A 175 0.86 10.07 2.24
N ILE A 176 1.11 10.78 1.14
CA ILE A 176 1.23 10.14 -0.20
C ILE A 176 2.30 9.04 -0.18
N ALA A 177 3.42 9.25 0.51
CA ALA A 177 4.48 8.25 0.63
C ALA A 177 3.97 6.97 1.31
N ASP A 178 3.24 7.11 2.42
CA ASP A 178 2.66 5.97 3.16
C ASP A 178 1.64 5.21 2.30
N ILE A 179 0.82 5.95 1.53
CA ILE A 179 -0.14 5.35 0.59
C ILE A 179 0.60 4.55 -0.48
N VAL A 180 1.65 5.12 -1.08
CA VAL A 180 2.47 4.45 -2.10
C VAL A 180 3.09 3.18 -1.53
N ASP A 181 3.63 3.20 -0.31
CA ASP A 181 4.23 2.03 0.34
C ASP A 181 3.22 0.88 0.51
N ILE A 182 1.96 1.20 0.78
CA ILE A 182 0.88 0.19 0.91
C ILE A 182 0.59 -0.49 -0.43
N ILE A 183 0.63 0.27 -1.55
CA ILE A 183 0.15 -0.20 -2.86
C ILE A 183 1.26 -0.59 -3.84
N ALA A 184 2.51 -0.19 -3.61
CA ALA A 184 3.62 -0.39 -4.55
C ALA A 184 3.86 -1.86 -4.94
N LYS A 185 3.61 -2.80 -4.01
CA LYS A 185 3.83 -4.25 -4.22
C LYS A 185 2.59 -4.99 -4.72
N ARG A 186 1.54 -4.26 -5.07
CA ARG A 186 0.27 -4.84 -5.53
C ARG A 186 0.30 -5.09 -7.03
N ALA A 187 -0.53 -6.03 -7.47
CA ALA A 187 -0.65 -6.36 -8.90
C ALA A 187 -1.54 -5.35 -9.66
N GLU A 188 -2.42 -4.68 -8.95
CA GLU A 188 -3.35 -3.69 -9.46
C GLU A 188 -2.61 -2.41 -9.88
N HIS A 189 -3.25 -1.59 -10.71
CA HIS A 189 -2.78 -0.25 -11.09
C HIS A 189 -3.55 0.80 -10.30
N PHE A 190 -2.85 1.77 -9.73
CA PHE A 190 -3.45 2.76 -8.84
C PHE A 190 -3.31 4.17 -9.39
N ILE A 191 -4.42 4.91 -9.42
CA ILE A 191 -4.41 6.36 -9.60
C ILE A 191 -4.70 6.99 -8.23
N ILE A 192 -3.74 7.72 -7.67
CA ILE A 192 -3.96 8.60 -6.52
C ILE A 192 -4.58 9.89 -7.05
N PHE A 193 -5.80 10.17 -6.63
CA PHE A 193 -6.56 11.32 -7.09
C PHE A 193 -6.69 12.37 -6.02
N CYS A 194 -6.20 13.58 -6.35
CA CYS A 194 -6.27 14.76 -5.50
C CYS A 194 -7.16 15.79 -6.17
N ASP A 195 -8.38 15.99 -5.64
CA ASP A 195 -9.37 16.89 -6.25
C ASP A 195 -9.28 18.31 -5.68
N ASP A 196 -9.58 19.30 -6.53
CA ASP A 196 -9.70 20.73 -6.21
C ASP A 196 -8.49 21.32 -5.47
N LEU A 197 -7.29 21.05 -5.99
CA LEU A 197 -6.04 21.53 -5.40
C LEU A 197 -5.88 23.03 -5.59
N SER A 198 -5.66 23.71 -4.48
CA SER A 198 -5.22 25.11 -4.42
C SER A 198 -4.35 25.26 -3.17
N PHE A 199 -3.16 25.82 -3.29
CA PHE A 199 -2.23 25.97 -2.19
C PHE A 199 -1.97 27.45 -1.90
N ASP A 200 -1.76 27.74 -0.63
CA ASP A 200 -1.20 29.00 -0.19
C ASP A 200 0.33 28.90 -0.11
N THR A 201 1.02 30.04 -0.07
CA THR A 201 2.48 30.17 -0.31
C THR A 201 3.37 29.31 0.59
N ASN A 202 2.86 28.73 1.70
CA ASN A 202 3.63 27.95 2.67
C ASN A 202 2.96 26.62 3.07
N GLU A 203 2.06 26.10 2.26
CA GLU A 203 1.34 24.86 2.59
C GLU A 203 2.24 23.62 2.41
N ALA A 204 2.42 22.83 3.49
CA ALA A 204 3.30 21.65 3.49
C ALA A 204 2.93 20.63 2.39
N GLY A 205 1.63 20.35 2.21
CA GLY A 205 1.15 19.40 1.19
C GLY A 205 1.52 19.74 -0.26
N TYR A 206 1.90 21.01 -0.55
CA TYR A 206 2.39 21.37 -1.88
C TYR A 206 3.76 20.77 -2.20
N LYS A 207 4.65 20.72 -1.22
CA LYS A 207 6.01 20.18 -1.41
C LYS A 207 5.94 18.67 -1.67
N GLU A 208 5.13 17.96 -0.90
CA GLU A 208 4.94 16.52 -1.04
C GLU A 208 4.27 16.18 -2.37
N LEU A 209 3.22 16.93 -2.74
CA LEU A 209 2.60 16.74 -4.05
C LEU A 209 3.57 17.03 -5.19
N LYS A 210 4.34 18.11 -5.11
CA LYS A 210 5.34 18.44 -6.12
C LYS A 210 6.39 17.33 -6.24
N ALA A 211 6.93 16.87 -5.11
CA ALA A 211 7.88 15.76 -5.07
C ALA A 211 7.28 14.47 -5.66
N ALA A 212 6.00 14.22 -5.42
CA ALA A 212 5.29 13.09 -5.97
C ALA A 212 5.03 13.22 -7.48
N LEU A 213 4.65 14.41 -7.96
CA LEU A 213 4.45 14.69 -9.39
C LEU A 213 5.77 14.68 -10.17
N ASP A 214 6.86 15.17 -9.58
CA ASP A 214 8.20 15.16 -10.17
C ASP A 214 8.84 13.75 -10.19
N GLY A 215 8.13 12.74 -9.63
CA GLY A 215 8.56 11.34 -9.63
C GLY A 215 9.55 10.97 -8.54
N SER A 216 9.86 11.87 -7.60
CA SER A 216 10.80 11.59 -6.50
C SER A 216 10.23 10.62 -5.45
N ILE A 217 8.90 10.57 -5.27
CA ILE A 217 8.21 9.65 -4.37
C ILE A 217 7.56 8.49 -5.15
N ALA A 218 6.84 8.81 -6.25
CA ALA A 218 6.15 7.80 -7.06
C ALA A 218 7.07 7.10 -8.10
N GLY A 219 8.27 7.60 -8.32
CA GLY A 219 9.23 7.03 -9.28
C GLY A 219 9.76 5.63 -8.92
N THR A 220 9.42 5.12 -7.73
CA THR A 220 9.77 3.77 -7.28
C THR A 220 8.66 2.74 -7.50
N ALA A 221 7.46 3.16 -7.93
CA ALA A 221 6.31 2.28 -8.06
C ALA A 221 5.70 2.38 -9.48
N ASP A 222 6.03 1.44 -10.35
CA ASP A 222 5.54 1.38 -11.75
C ASP A 222 4.02 1.20 -11.86
N ASN A 223 3.34 0.89 -10.76
CA ASN A 223 1.91 0.65 -10.68
C ASN A 223 1.12 1.82 -10.07
N VAL A 224 1.72 3.02 -9.95
CA VAL A 224 1.09 4.20 -9.35
C VAL A 224 1.22 5.41 -10.26
N LEU A 225 0.11 6.11 -10.52
CA LEU A 225 0.09 7.46 -11.10
C LEU A 225 -0.65 8.42 -10.15
N ILE A 226 -0.31 9.70 -10.26
CA ILE A 226 -0.98 10.76 -9.54
C ILE A 226 -1.74 11.62 -10.53
N TYR A 227 -3.06 11.71 -10.35
CA TYR A 227 -3.91 12.62 -11.08
C TYR A 227 -4.44 13.70 -10.12
N ALA A 228 -4.29 14.93 -10.50
CA ALA A 228 -4.73 16.06 -9.71
C ALA A 228 -5.67 16.97 -10.50
N SER A 229 -6.61 17.63 -9.83
CA SER A 229 -7.40 18.68 -10.43
C SER A 229 -7.20 20.01 -9.71
N SER A 230 -7.26 21.13 -10.45
CA SER A 230 -7.20 22.46 -9.88
C SER A 230 -8.13 23.41 -10.63
N ASN A 231 -8.76 24.32 -9.88
CA ASN A 231 -9.54 25.41 -10.44
C ASN A 231 -8.68 26.63 -10.79
N ARG A 232 -7.40 26.60 -10.44
CA ARG A 232 -6.41 27.64 -10.78
C ARG A 232 -5.51 27.15 -11.91
N ARG A 233 -5.00 28.08 -12.74
CA ARG A 233 -4.01 27.76 -13.79
C ARG A 233 -2.68 27.35 -13.17
N HIS A 234 -2.32 27.97 -12.04
CA HIS A 234 -1.14 27.66 -11.25
C HIS A 234 -1.58 27.13 -9.87
N LEU A 235 -0.91 26.10 -9.37
CA LEU A 235 -1.21 25.51 -8.06
C LEU A 235 -0.94 26.49 -6.92
N MET A 236 0.03 27.41 -7.12
CA MET A 236 0.38 28.48 -6.18
C MET A 236 -0.25 29.80 -6.61
N PRO A 237 -0.57 30.72 -5.68
CA PRO A 237 -0.93 32.08 -5.99
C PRO A 237 0.24 32.76 -6.76
N GLU A 238 -0.05 33.38 -7.88
CA GLU A 238 0.92 34.28 -8.52
C GLU A 238 1.12 35.49 -7.60
N LEU A 239 2.32 35.64 -7.05
CA LEU A 239 2.67 36.86 -6.33
C LEU A 239 2.81 37.97 -7.39
N MET A 240 2.10 39.10 -7.21
CA MET A 240 2.19 40.27 -8.09
C MET A 240 3.64 40.78 -8.31
N ARG A 241 4.59 40.33 -7.52
CA ARG A 241 6.03 40.66 -7.65
C ARG A 241 6.71 39.99 -8.84
N ASP A 242 6.22 38.85 -9.29
CA ASP A 242 6.87 38.11 -10.39
C ASP A 242 6.50 38.67 -11.76
N ASN A 243 5.44 39.50 -11.85
CA ASN A 243 4.98 40.16 -13.08
C ASN A 243 5.55 41.58 -13.26
N LEU A 244 6.39 42.08 -12.35
CA LEU A 244 6.99 43.40 -12.43
C LEU A 244 8.45 43.42 -12.90
N SER A 245 9.00 42.26 -13.27
CA SER A 245 10.35 42.12 -13.78
C SER A 245 10.35 41.67 -15.26
N THR A 246 9.76 42.53 -16.10
CA THR A 246 9.99 42.51 -17.56
C THR A 246 10.17 43.94 -18.05
#